data_868ecdfa2fc6d7a2c266f112fa914847
#
_entry.id   868ecdfa2fc6d7a2c266f112fa914847
#
_cell.length_a   1.000
_cell.length_b   1.000
_cell.length_c   1.000
_cell.angle_alpha   90.00
_cell.angle_beta   90.00
_cell.angle_gamma   90.00
#
_symmetry.space_group_name_H-M   'P 1'
#
loop_
_entity.id
_entity.type
_entity.pdbx_description
1 polymer ?
#
loop_
_entity_poly.entity_id
_entity_poly.type
_entity_poly.pdbx_seq_one_letter_code
_entity_poly.pdbx_strand_id
1 'polypeptide(L)'
;MARYTGPKVRLSRRLSTNIFENAKGTKALERRPFPPGQHGRTRRRSAGSEYLTQLQEKQKAKYIYGLLERQFRKTYEEANRLAGPTGENLLRLLELRLDNVVYRAGWASTRPQARQFVSHGLIQVNGKRLNIPSARVKKGDVVTLSPKAANMIVIQHNIDTLDHSVVGWLERAEGGKQVTVRTEPAREHIDVPVREQLIVELYSK
;
A
#
# COMPACT_ATOMS: atom_id res chain seq x y z
N MET A 1 12.48 -6.48 -9.72
CA MET A 1 12.24 -5.10 -9.21
C MET A 1 12.74 -4.99 -7.78
N ALA A 2 13.51 -3.95 -7.46
CA ALA A 2 14.02 -3.72 -6.12
C ALA A 2 12.89 -3.40 -5.13
N ARG A 3 12.94 -4.00 -3.94
CA ARG A 3 11.98 -3.82 -2.85
C ARG A 3 12.69 -3.91 -1.51
N TYR A 4 12.04 -3.47 -0.44
CA TYR A 4 12.56 -3.70 0.91
C TYR A 4 12.37 -5.17 1.30
N THR A 5 13.47 -5.85 1.63
CA THR A 5 13.50 -7.26 2.04
C THR A 5 13.92 -7.46 3.50
N GLY A 6 14.21 -6.38 4.21
CA GLY A 6 14.64 -6.40 5.61
C GLY A 6 13.52 -6.71 6.61
N PRO A 7 13.83 -6.68 7.92
CA PRO A 7 12.92 -7.08 9.00
C PRO A 7 11.73 -6.12 9.13
N LYS A 8 10.54 -6.59 8.78
CA LYS A 8 9.29 -5.82 8.75
C LYS A 8 8.83 -5.34 10.14
N VAL A 9 8.86 -6.23 11.13
CA VAL A 9 8.46 -5.92 12.51
C VAL A 9 9.31 -4.81 13.13
N ARG A 10 10.61 -4.75 12.77
CA ARG A 10 11.51 -3.70 13.22
C ARG A 10 11.09 -2.32 12.74
N LEU A 11 10.59 -2.23 11.49
CA LEU A 11 10.05 -0.99 10.93
C LEU A 11 8.75 -0.59 11.61
N SER A 12 7.80 -1.53 11.80
CA SER A 12 6.54 -1.25 12.48
C SER A 12 6.78 -0.73 13.90
N ARG A 13 7.69 -1.34 14.66
CA ARG A 13 8.08 -0.85 16.00
C ARG A 13 8.74 0.52 15.97
N ARG A 14 9.60 0.79 14.97
CA ARG A 14 10.26 2.09 14.83
C ARG A 14 9.28 3.23 14.57
N LEU A 15 8.27 2.96 13.76
CA LEU A 15 7.24 3.93 13.34
C LEU A 15 5.96 3.84 14.21
N SER A 16 5.97 2.98 15.24
CA SER A 16 4.85 2.81 16.18
C SER A 16 3.50 2.51 15.51
N THR A 17 3.54 1.88 14.35
CA THR A 17 2.35 1.57 13.53
C THR A 17 2.55 0.23 12.83
N ASN A 18 1.51 -0.60 12.73
CA ASN A 18 1.57 -1.84 11.96
C ASN A 18 1.54 -1.55 10.46
N ILE A 19 2.71 -1.25 9.89
CA ILE A 19 2.88 -0.84 8.47
C ILE A 19 2.42 -1.92 7.49
N PHE A 20 2.56 -3.18 7.85
CA PHE A 20 2.34 -4.30 6.95
C PHE A 20 1.00 -5.01 7.17
N GLU A 21 0.17 -4.46 8.07
CA GLU A 21 -1.20 -4.94 8.37
C GLU A 21 -1.27 -6.46 8.60
N ASN A 22 -0.25 -7.02 9.25
CA ASN A 22 -0.17 -8.45 9.54
C ASN A 22 -0.26 -8.75 11.04
N ALA A 23 -0.80 -9.92 11.41
CA ALA A 23 -0.96 -10.35 12.79
C ALA A 23 0.37 -10.38 13.59
N LYS A 24 1.49 -10.70 12.93
CA LYS A 24 2.82 -10.67 13.57
C LYS A 24 3.24 -9.25 13.96
N GLY A 25 2.88 -8.25 13.14
CA GLY A 25 3.14 -6.84 13.43
C GLY A 25 2.32 -6.36 14.63
N THR A 26 1.03 -6.68 14.69
CA THR A 26 0.14 -6.35 15.81
C THR A 26 0.65 -6.94 17.12
N LYS A 27 0.85 -8.26 17.17
CA LYS A 27 1.40 -8.95 18.35
C LYS A 27 2.76 -8.40 18.80
N ALA A 28 3.60 -7.98 17.85
CA ALA A 28 4.92 -7.43 18.19
C ALA A 28 4.84 -6.00 18.76
N LEU A 29 3.89 -5.19 18.31
CA LEU A 29 3.63 -3.85 18.87
C LEU A 29 3.01 -3.93 20.25
N GLU A 30 2.08 -4.85 20.48
CA GLU A 30 1.48 -5.11 21.81
C GLU A 30 2.54 -5.57 22.82
N ARG A 31 3.34 -6.57 22.45
CA ARG A 31 4.35 -7.15 23.32
C ARG A 31 5.54 -6.21 23.58
N ARG A 32 5.92 -5.38 22.59
CA ARG A 32 7.10 -4.50 22.64
C ARG A 32 6.80 -3.14 22.00
N PRO A 33 6.05 -2.25 22.68
CA PRO A 33 5.59 -0.96 22.13
C PRO A 33 6.69 0.10 22.04
N PHE A 34 7.93 -0.27 22.20
CA PHE A 34 9.09 0.63 22.16
C PHE A 34 9.94 0.40 20.89
N PRO A 35 10.70 1.42 20.45
CA PRO A 35 11.57 1.32 19.29
C PRO A 35 12.56 0.15 19.39
N PRO A 36 13.04 -0.41 18.27
CA PRO A 36 14.04 -1.47 18.28
C PRO A 36 15.41 -0.93 18.70
N GLY A 37 16.26 -1.83 19.20
CA GLY A 37 17.64 -1.56 19.63
C GLY A 37 17.82 -1.63 21.14
N GLN A 38 19.07 -1.63 21.59
CA GLN A 38 19.47 -1.76 22.98
C GLN A 38 18.84 -0.67 23.86
N HIS A 39 18.84 0.56 23.39
CA HIS A 39 18.28 1.72 24.10
C HIS A 39 16.81 1.99 23.83
N GLY A 40 16.12 1.12 23.06
CA GLY A 40 14.73 1.34 22.69
C GLY A 40 13.78 1.45 23.89
N ARG A 41 14.04 0.69 24.95
CA ARG A 41 13.22 0.67 26.16
C ARG A 41 13.49 1.88 27.06
N THR A 42 14.73 2.33 27.15
CA THR A 42 15.16 3.41 28.06
C THR A 42 15.06 4.81 27.40
N ARG A 43 14.96 4.85 26.09
CA ARG A 43 14.89 6.11 25.36
C ARG A 43 13.57 6.82 25.65
N ARG A 44 13.63 7.89 26.45
CA ARG A 44 12.50 8.81 26.56
C ARG A 44 12.17 9.33 25.15
N ARG A 45 10.91 9.27 24.76
CA ARG A 45 10.45 9.94 23.55
C ARG A 45 10.58 11.44 23.78
N SER A 46 11.74 12.01 23.43
CA SER A 46 11.81 13.45 23.26
C SER A 46 10.81 13.85 22.18
N ALA A 47 10.17 14.97 22.36
CA ALA A 47 9.39 15.58 21.28
C ALA A 47 10.31 15.62 20.05
N GLY A 48 10.04 14.79 19.06
CA GLY A 48 10.88 14.70 17.88
C GLY A 48 10.89 16.05 17.18
N SER A 49 11.99 16.42 16.56
CA SER A 49 12.01 17.61 15.71
C SER A 49 10.91 17.49 14.65
N GLU A 50 10.38 18.61 14.22
CA GLU A 50 9.40 18.68 13.13
C GLU A 50 9.85 17.85 11.91
N TYR A 51 11.12 18.00 11.52
CA TYR A 51 11.76 17.21 10.48
C TYR A 51 11.62 15.70 10.72
N LEU A 52 11.86 15.22 11.94
CA LEU A 52 11.74 13.80 12.25
C LEU A 52 10.30 13.30 12.09
N THR A 53 9.33 14.10 12.48
CA THR A 53 7.90 13.77 12.34
C THR A 53 7.52 13.68 10.87
N GLN A 54 7.89 14.65 10.07
CA GLN A 54 7.68 14.67 8.61
C GLN A 54 8.36 13.48 7.94
N LEU A 55 9.61 13.19 8.31
CA LEU A 55 10.36 12.04 7.78
C LEU A 55 9.68 10.71 8.15
N GLN A 56 9.17 10.57 9.36
CA GLN A 56 8.48 9.34 9.78
C GLN A 56 7.19 9.12 8.98
N GLU A 57 6.40 10.15 8.74
CA GLU A 57 5.18 10.03 7.93
C GLU A 57 5.50 9.64 6.47
N LYS A 58 6.52 10.24 5.88
CA LYS A 58 7.01 9.81 4.56
C LYS A 58 7.45 8.33 4.57
N GLN A 59 8.20 7.91 5.58
CA GLN A 59 8.67 6.53 5.68
C GLN A 59 7.50 5.55 5.88
N LYS A 60 6.46 5.91 6.64
CA LYS A 60 5.23 5.10 6.77
C LYS A 60 4.61 4.87 5.39
N ALA A 61 4.27 5.95 4.68
CA ALA A 61 3.67 5.85 3.34
C ALA A 61 4.53 4.98 2.41
N LYS A 62 5.81 5.26 2.34
CA LYS A 62 6.75 4.52 1.49
C LYS A 62 6.76 3.03 1.76
N TYR A 63 6.76 2.61 3.03
CA TYR A 63 6.80 1.18 3.40
C TYR A 63 5.45 0.49 3.28
N ILE A 64 4.34 1.19 3.54
CA ILE A 64 2.99 0.66 3.34
C ILE A 64 2.82 0.23 1.88
N TYR A 65 3.15 1.11 0.94
CA TYR A 65 3.03 0.81 -0.50
C TYR A 65 4.23 0.02 -1.08
N GLY A 66 5.23 -0.32 -0.24
CA GLY A 66 6.38 -1.15 -0.65
C GLY A 66 7.29 -0.50 -1.69
N LEU A 67 7.42 0.83 -1.67
CA LEU A 67 8.22 1.61 -2.61
C LEU A 67 9.64 1.88 -2.08
N LEU A 68 10.58 2.11 -3.00
CA LEU A 68 11.88 2.70 -2.70
C LEU A 68 11.83 4.23 -2.85
N GLU A 69 12.79 4.91 -2.24
CA GLU A 69 12.83 6.37 -2.17
C GLU A 69 12.72 7.05 -3.54
N ARG A 70 13.51 6.60 -4.51
CA ARG A 70 13.50 7.17 -5.87
C ARG A 70 12.12 7.09 -6.54
N GLN A 71 11.43 5.96 -6.39
CA GLN A 71 10.10 5.77 -6.96
C GLN A 71 9.05 6.60 -6.22
N PHE A 72 9.15 6.67 -4.90
CA PHE A 72 8.23 7.47 -4.09
C PHE A 72 8.36 8.96 -4.43
N ARG A 73 9.60 9.48 -4.50
CA ARG A 73 9.88 10.87 -4.89
C ARG A 73 9.34 11.18 -6.28
N LYS A 74 9.56 10.30 -7.28
CA LYS A 74 9.00 10.47 -8.62
C LYS A 74 7.47 10.55 -8.60
N THR A 75 6.81 9.73 -7.77
CA THR A 75 5.34 9.78 -7.62
C THR A 75 4.90 11.09 -6.96
N TYR A 76 5.65 11.60 -5.98
CA TYR A 76 5.39 12.90 -5.37
C TYR A 76 5.54 14.06 -6.39
N GLU A 77 6.62 14.07 -7.16
CA GLU A 77 6.87 15.08 -8.20
C GLU A 77 5.74 15.10 -9.25
N GLU A 78 5.21 13.93 -9.59
CA GLU A 78 4.06 13.82 -10.47
C GLU A 78 2.77 14.32 -9.81
N ALA A 79 2.53 13.95 -8.54
CA ALA A 79 1.38 14.43 -7.78
C ALA A 79 1.35 15.96 -7.64
N ASN A 80 2.53 16.57 -7.51
CA ASN A 80 2.69 18.03 -7.41
C ASN A 80 2.38 18.77 -8.72
N ARG A 81 2.44 18.07 -9.88
CA ARG A 81 2.10 18.65 -11.18
C ARG A 81 0.61 18.58 -11.49
N LEU A 82 -0.13 17.73 -10.77
CA LEU A 82 -1.57 17.59 -10.97
C LEU A 82 -2.32 18.74 -10.27
N ALA A 83 -3.45 19.12 -10.83
CA ALA A 83 -4.35 20.09 -10.20
C ALA A 83 -4.92 19.52 -8.88
N GLY A 84 -5.06 20.39 -7.88
CA GLY A 84 -5.61 20.04 -6.57
C GLY A 84 -4.55 19.79 -5.49
N PRO A 85 -4.95 19.31 -4.30
CA PRO A 85 -4.05 19.10 -3.17
C PRO A 85 -3.01 18.01 -3.46
N THR A 86 -1.73 18.38 -3.40
CA THR A 86 -0.60 17.46 -3.71
C THR A 86 -0.62 16.19 -2.86
N GLY A 87 -1.00 16.30 -1.57
CA GLY A 87 -1.06 15.16 -0.67
C GLY A 87 -2.12 14.12 -1.07
N GLU A 88 -3.31 14.58 -1.43
CA GLU A 88 -4.39 13.70 -1.92
C GLU A 88 -4.03 13.08 -3.26
N ASN A 89 -3.47 13.87 -4.19
CA ASN A 89 -2.98 13.38 -5.48
C ASN A 89 -1.92 12.29 -5.29
N LEU A 90 -0.99 12.47 -4.33
CA LEU A 90 0.02 11.47 -4.01
C LEU A 90 -0.62 10.15 -3.56
N LEU A 91 -1.55 10.19 -2.62
CA LEU A 91 -2.24 9.00 -2.13
C LEU A 91 -3.07 8.35 -3.24
N ARG A 92 -3.76 9.13 -4.07
CA ARG A 92 -4.51 8.65 -5.24
C ARG A 92 -3.60 7.89 -6.21
N LEU A 93 -2.47 8.47 -6.58
CA LEU A 93 -1.51 7.83 -7.48
C LEU A 93 -0.92 6.53 -6.89
N LEU A 94 -0.76 6.45 -5.57
CA LEU A 94 -0.29 5.26 -4.88
C LEU A 94 -1.37 4.17 -4.83
N GLU A 95 -2.64 4.53 -4.61
CA GLU A 95 -3.76 3.59 -4.60
C GLU A 95 -4.06 3.00 -5.98
N LEU A 96 -3.93 3.78 -7.05
CA LEU A 96 -4.17 3.34 -8.44
C LEU A 96 -3.10 2.39 -8.99
N ARG A 97 -2.06 2.06 -8.24
CA ARG A 97 -1.06 1.08 -8.66
C ARG A 97 -1.67 -0.32 -8.71
N LEU A 98 -1.34 -1.07 -9.76
CA LEU A 98 -1.89 -2.41 -9.97
C LEU A 98 -1.59 -3.38 -8.80
N ASP A 99 -0.38 -3.30 -8.21
CA ASP A 99 -0.04 -4.11 -7.03
C ASP A 99 -0.94 -3.80 -5.83
N ASN A 100 -1.31 -2.53 -5.65
CA ASN A 100 -2.20 -2.12 -4.57
C ASN A 100 -3.67 -2.44 -4.89
N VAL A 101 -4.12 -2.26 -6.14
CA VAL A 101 -5.47 -2.65 -6.57
C VAL A 101 -5.73 -4.14 -6.32
N VAL A 102 -4.78 -5.00 -6.65
CA VAL A 102 -4.87 -6.45 -6.38
C VAL A 102 -4.98 -6.76 -4.88
N TYR A 103 -4.29 -5.99 -4.05
CA TYR A 103 -4.42 -6.09 -2.60
C TYR A 103 -5.80 -5.62 -2.12
N ARG A 104 -6.28 -4.46 -2.59
CA ARG A 104 -7.60 -3.90 -2.24
C ARG A 104 -8.76 -4.76 -2.76
N ALA A 105 -8.56 -5.49 -3.86
CA ALA A 105 -9.51 -6.46 -4.38
C ALA A 105 -9.68 -7.72 -3.49
N GLY A 106 -8.82 -7.89 -2.45
CA GLY A 106 -8.86 -9.04 -1.57
C GLY A 106 -8.24 -10.32 -2.16
N TRP A 107 -7.55 -10.23 -3.29
CA TRP A 107 -6.90 -11.41 -3.90
C TRP A 107 -5.60 -11.80 -3.21
N ALA A 108 -5.02 -10.90 -2.44
CA ALA A 108 -3.79 -11.12 -1.71
C ALA A 108 -3.92 -10.64 -0.25
N SER A 109 -3.40 -11.42 0.67
CA SER A 109 -3.39 -11.08 2.11
C SER A 109 -2.40 -9.97 2.48
N THR A 110 -1.44 -9.67 1.60
CA THR A 110 -0.46 -8.60 1.80
C THR A 110 -0.07 -7.94 0.48
N ARG A 111 0.28 -6.64 0.52
CA ARG A 111 0.80 -5.91 -0.66
C ARG A 111 2.03 -6.57 -1.32
N PRO A 112 3.02 -7.14 -0.60
CA PRO A 112 4.10 -7.92 -1.22
C PRO A 112 3.62 -9.17 -1.97
N GLN A 113 2.59 -9.85 -1.50
CA GLN A 113 1.97 -10.99 -2.19
C GLN A 113 1.24 -10.52 -3.46
N ALA A 114 0.45 -9.46 -3.37
CA ALA A 114 -0.20 -8.84 -4.52
C ALA A 114 0.81 -8.48 -5.62
N ARG A 115 1.91 -7.85 -5.22
CA ARG A 115 3.01 -7.53 -6.14
C ARG A 115 3.62 -8.77 -6.80
N GLN A 116 3.74 -9.86 -6.07
CA GLN A 116 4.21 -11.13 -6.61
C GLN A 116 3.23 -11.70 -7.64
N PHE A 117 1.93 -11.66 -7.35
CA PHE A 117 0.90 -12.13 -8.29
C PHE A 117 0.94 -11.34 -9.60
N VAL A 118 1.04 -10.02 -9.53
CA VAL A 118 1.20 -9.18 -10.72
C VAL A 118 2.49 -9.54 -11.48
N SER A 119 3.65 -9.61 -10.81
CA SER A 119 4.94 -9.91 -11.45
C SER A 119 4.96 -11.28 -12.12
N HIS A 120 4.22 -12.26 -11.59
CA HIS A 120 4.07 -13.59 -12.19
C HIS A 120 3.05 -13.63 -13.34
N GLY A 121 2.43 -12.47 -13.66
CA GLY A 121 1.48 -12.34 -14.76
C GLY A 121 0.17 -13.09 -14.53
N LEU A 122 -0.26 -13.16 -13.28
CA LEU A 122 -1.53 -13.76 -12.88
C LEU A 122 -2.72 -12.79 -13.04
N ILE A 123 -2.45 -11.55 -13.41
CA ILE A 123 -3.43 -10.46 -13.51
C ILE A 123 -3.57 -10.00 -14.95
N GLN A 124 -4.79 -9.69 -15.34
CA GLN A 124 -5.11 -9.08 -16.63
C GLN A 124 -5.82 -7.74 -16.37
N VAL A 125 -5.59 -6.78 -17.25
CA VAL A 125 -6.28 -5.49 -17.28
C VAL A 125 -6.90 -5.34 -18.65
N ASN A 126 -8.21 -5.12 -18.71
CA ASN A 126 -8.98 -5.04 -19.96
C ASN A 126 -8.71 -6.24 -20.90
N GLY A 127 -8.66 -7.47 -20.33
CA GLY A 127 -8.40 -8.71 -21.05
C GLY A 127 -6.93 -8.95 -21.46
N LYS A 128 -6.01 -8.01 -21.20
CA LYS A 128 -4.60 -8.14 -21.54
C LYS A 128 -3.75 -8.44 -20.30
N ARG A 129 -2.85 -9.41 -20.40
CA ARG A 129 -1.92 -9.74 -19.31
C ARG A 129 -0.99 -8.56 -19.02
N LEU A 130 -0.93 -8.16 -17.75
CA LEU A 130 -0.06 -7.08 -17.30
C LEU A 130 0.77 -7.54 -16.09
N ASN A 131 2.10 -7.55 -16.27
CA ASN A 131 3.04 -8.04 -15.25
C ASN A 131 3.87 -6.91 -14.59
N ILE A 132 3.41 -5.66 -14.73
CA ILE A 132 4.09 -4.48 -14.20
C ILE A 132 3.33 -3.99 -12.95
N PRO A 133 3.82 -4.25 -11.71
CA PRO A 133 3.15 -3.84 -10.48
C PRO A 133 2.96 -2.33 -10.31
N SER A 134 3.81 -1.53 -10.94
CA SER A 134 3.73 -0.07 -10.92
C SER A 134 2.81 0.52 -12.00
N ALA A 135 2.23 -0.31 -12.86
CA ALA A 135 1.22 0.15 -13.79
C ALA A 135 0.05 0.76 -13.02
N ARG A 136 -0.51 1.83 -13.53
CA ARG A 136 -1.67 2.49 -12.93
C ARG A 136 -2.92 2.16 -13.72
N VAL A 137 -3.95 1.81 -13.00
CA VAL A 137 -5.29 1.65 -13.56
C VAL A 137 -6.01 2.99 -13.60
N LYS A 138 -6.98 3.11 -14.49
CA LYS A 138 -7.82 4.30 -14.65
C LYS A 138 -9.27 3.95 -14.35
N LYS A 139 -10.09 4.99 -14.14
CA LYS A 139 -11.54 4.82 -14.07
C LYS A 139 -12.05 4.08 -15.30
N GLY A 140 -12.89 3.07 -15.08
CA GLY A 140 -13.44 2.21 -16.12
C GLY A 140 -12.59 0.97 -16.45
N ASP A 141 -11.35 0.88 -15.95
CA ASP A 141 -10.53 -0.31 -16.18
C ASP A 141 -11.10 -1.52 -15.42
N VAL A 142 -11.08 -2.66 -16.11
CA VAL A 142 -11.50 -3.95 -15.57
C VAL A 142 -10.27 -4.80 -15.29
N VAL A 143 -10.05 -5.11 -14.03
CA VAL A 143 -8.94 -5.96 -13.57
C VAL A 143 -9.49 -7.37 -13.30
N THR A 144 -8.90 -8.40 -13.90
CA THR A 144 -9.34 -9.78 -13.80
C THR A 144 -8.19 -10.71 -13.43
N LEU A 145 -8.54 -11.84 -12.82
CA LEU A 145 -7.59 -12.94 -12.62
C LEU A 145 -7.41 -13.71 -13.93
N SER A 146 -6.18 -14.08 -14.26
CA SER A 146 -5.94 -15.00 -15.37
C SER A 146 -6.57 -16.37 -15.08
N PRO A 147 -6.89 -17.21 -16.09
CA PRO A 147 -7.45 -18.55 -15.88
C PRO A 147 -6.62 -19.39 -14.92
N LYS A 148 -5.30 -19.29 -14.99
CA LYS A 148 -4.38 -19.97 -14.05
C LYS A 148 -4.54 -19.44 -12.62
N ALA A 149 -4.66 -18.13 -12.44
CA ALA A 149 -4.81 -17.51 -11.13
C ALA A 149 -6.16 -17.82 -10.49
N ALA A 150 -7.23 -17.85 -11.27
CA ALA A 150 -8.57 -18.14 -10.82
C ALA A 150 -8.71 -19.54 -10.18
N ASN A 151 -7.83 -20.48 -10.54
CA ASN A 151 -7.81 -21.85 -10.02
C ASN A 151 -6.76 -22.06 -8.91
N MET A 152 -6.04 -21.00 -8.51
CA MET A 152 -5.05 -21.09 -7.42
C MET A 152 -5.73 -21.12 -6.06
N ILE A 153 -5.51 -22.20 -5.29
CA ILE A 153 -6.06 -22.39 -3.94
C ILE A 153 -5.80 -21.19 -3.03
N VAL A 154 -4.59 -20.60 -3.11
CA VAL A 154 -4.22 -19.44 -2.27
C VAL A 154 -5.08 -18.22 -2.58
N ILE A 155 -5.42 -17.99 -3.85
CA ILE A 155 -6.25 -16.84 -4.26
C ILE A 155 -7.71 -17.10 -3.87
N GLN A 156 -8.21 -18.30 -4.10
CA GLN A 156 -9.57 -18.69 -3.68
C GLN A 156 -9.72 -18.56 -2.16
N HIS A 157 -8.79 -19.11 -1.41
CA HIS A 157 -8.79 -18.97 0.05
C HIS A 157 -8.76 -17.49 0.50
N ASN A 158 -7.99 -16.63 -0.18
CA ASN A 158 -7.99 -15.20 0.14
C ASN A 158 -9.35 -14.55 -0.17
N ILE A 159 -9.98 -14.91 -1.29
CA ILE A 159 -11.31 -14.40 -1.66
C ILE A 159 -12.37 -14.79 -0.63
N ASP A 160 -12.29 -16.01 -0.10
CA ASP A 160 -13.28 -16.58 0.82
C ASP A 160 -13.04 -16.12 2.28
N THR A 161 -11.78 -15.92 2.67
CA THR A 161 -11.42 -15.72 4.09
C THR A 161 -11.12 -14.26 4.42
N LEU A 162 -10.64 -13.47 3.44
CA LEU A 162 -10.34 -12.07 3.67
C LEU A 162 -11.64 -11.27 3.51
N ASP A 163 -12.25 -10.97 4.64
CA ASP A 163 -13.38 -10.05 4.74
C ASP A 163 -12.91 -8.59 4.54
N HIS A 164 -12.16 -8.37 3.46
CA HIS A 164 -11.82 -7.03 3.04
C HIS A 164 -13.06 -6.43 2.38
N SER A 165 -13.74 -5.55 3.12
CA SER A 165 -14.72 -4.66 2.50
C SER A 165 -14.03 -3.98 1.31
N VAL A 166 -14.53 -4.26 0.12
CA VAL A 166 -13.99 -3.63 -1.09
C VAL A 166 -14.14 -2.13 -0.93
N VAL A 167 -13.04 -1.41 -1.04
CA VAL A 167 -13.03 0.06 -0.92
C VAL A 167 -14.02 0.68 -1.90
N GLY A 168 -14.74 1.73 -1.51
CA GLY A 168 -15.86 2.29 -2.25
C GLY A 168 -15.59 2.74 -3.69
N TRP A 169 -14.34 2.86 -4.10
CA TRP A 169 -13.94 3.21 -5.46
C TRP A 169 -13.73 1.99 -6.39
N LEU A 170 -13.75 0.76 -5.84
CA LEU A 170 -13.68 -0.50 -6.57
C LEU A 170 -15.04 -1.21 -6.48
N GLU A 171 -15.46 -1.79 -7.57
CA GLU A 171 -16.65 -2.65 -7.65
C GLU A 171 -16.22 -4.08 -7.96
N ARG A 172 -16.60 -5.01 -7.07
CA ARG A 172 -16.26 -6.42 -7.20
C ARG A 172 -17.42 -7.16 -7.85
N ALA A 173 -17.15 -7.87 -8.94
CA ALA A 173 -18.16 -8.72 -9.59
C ALA A 173 -18.49 -9.95 -8.75
N GLU A 174 -19.63 -10.56 -9.00
CA GLU A 174 -20.03 -11.84 -8.42
C GLU A 174 -18.94 -12.89 -8.63
N GLY A 175 -18.66 -13.71 -7.60
CA GLY A 175 -17.56 -14.67 -7.61
C GLY A 175 -16.17 -14.10 -7.35
N GLY A 176 -16.02 -12.77 -7.19
CA GLY A 176 -14.81 -12.13 -6.70
C GLY A 176 -13.56 -12.19 -7.59
N LYS A 177 -13.68 -12.70 -8.82
CA LYS A 177 -12.56 -12.88 -9.76
C LYS A 177 -12.27 -11.68 -10.65
N GLN A 178 -13.13 -10.67 -10.59
CA GLN A 178 -13.07 -9.45 -11.37
C GLN A 178 -13.35 -8.25 -10.50
N VAL A 179 -12.64 -7.16 -10.73
CA VAL A 179 -12.84 -5.87 -10.07
C VAL A 179 -12.81 -4.76 -11.13
N THR A 180 -13.76 -3.85 -11.06
CA THR A 180 -13.86 -2.68 -11.93
C THR A 180 -13.53 -1.42 -11.14
N VAL A 181 -12.74 -0.53 -11.72
CA VAL A 181 -12.45 0.80 -11.14
C VAL A 181 -13.62 1.71 -11.43
N ARG A 182 -14.49 1.94 -10.44
CA ARG A 182 -15.71 2.76 -10.59
C ARG A 182 -15.41 4.25 -10.62
N THR A 183 -14.60 4.69 -9.67
CA THR A 183 -14.20 6.10 -9.52
C THR A 183 -12.72 6.20 -9.17
N GLU A 184 -12.16 7.39 -9.24
CA GLU A 184 -10.83 7.63 -8.68
C GLU A 184 -10.89 7.57 -7.14
N PRO A 185 -9.84 7.05 -6.47
CA PRO A 185 -9.80 7.03 -5.02
C PRO A 185 -9.84 8.45 -4.44
N ALA A 186 -10.86 8.75 -3.64
CA ALA A 186 -10.89 9.95 -2.80
C ALA A 186 -10.21 9.68 -1.46
N ARG A 187 -9.82 10.74 -0.74
CA ARG A 187 -9.14 10.61 0.57
C ARG A 187 -9.95 9.78 1.57
N GLU A 188 -11.26 9.91 1.56
CA GLU A 188 -12.20 9.19 2.42
C GLU A 188 -12.16 7.67 2.22
N HIS A 189 -11.79 7.21 1.03
CA HIS A 189 -11.68 5.79 0.69
C HIS A 189 -10.31 5.17 1.03
N ILE A 190 -9.40 5.96 1.61
CA ILE A 190 -8.01 5.55 1.85
C ILE A 190 -7.75 5.40 3.35
N ASP A 191 -7.85 4.17 3.88
CA ASP A 191 -7.66 3.84 5.31
C ASP A 191 -6.19 3.76 5.75
N VAL A 192 -5.32 4.51 5.08
CA VAL A 192 -3.89 4.46 5.42
C VAL A 192 -3.60 5.47 6.53
N PRO A 193 -2.97 5.07 7.66
CA PRO A 193 -2.69 5.93 8.81
C PRO A 193 -1.50 6.85 8.53
N VAL A 194 -1.63 7.72 7.53
CA VAL A 194 -0.60 8.65 7.07
C VAL A 194 -1.18 10.06 7.00
N ARG A 195 -0.40 11.02 7.48
CA ARG A 195 -0.67 12.46 7.34
C ARG A 195 0.07 12.98 6.12
N GLU A 196 -0.62 13.09 5.01
CA GLU A 196 -0.06 13.48 3.71
C GLU A 196 0.51 14.90 3.70
N GLN A 197 -0.05 15.82 4.48
CA GLN A 197 0.43 17.20 4.60
C GLN A 197 1.88 17.26 5.07
N LEU A 198 2.26 16.44 6.07
CA LEU A 198 3.63 16.36 6.57
C LEU A 198 4.61 15.83 5.52
N ILE A 199 4.13 15.01 4.58
CA ILE A 199 4.96 14.54 3.46
C ILE A 199 5.20 15.67 2.47
N VAL A 200 4.16 16.47 2.19
CA VAL A 200 4.27 17.64 1.30
C VAL A 200 5.24 18.66 1.89
N GLU A 201 5.11 18.97 3.17
CA GLU A 201 6.02 19.90 3.88
C GLU A 201 7.48 19.42 3.86
N LEU A 202 7.71 18.09 3.99
CA LEU A 202 9.07 17.54 3.92
C LEU A 202 9.73 17.75 2.56
N TYR A 203 8.97 17.60 1.47
CA TYR A 203 9.49 17.70 0.11
C TYR A 203 9.49 19.13 -0.44
N SER A 204 8.79 20.06 0.21
CA SER A 204 8.78 21.48 -0.16
C SER A 204 9.96 22.28 0.44
N LYS A 205 10.70 21.67 1.36
CA LYS A 205 11.98 22.15 1.88
C LYS A 205 13.10 21.70 0.94
#